data_f116fdee6e46829ff4ccea75f426b334
#
_entry.id   f116fdee6e46829ff4ccea75f426b334
#
_cell.length_a   1.000
_cell.length_b   1.000
_cell.length_c   1.000
_cell.angle_alpha   90.00
_cell.angle_beta   90.00
_cell.angle_gamma   90.00
#
_symmetry.space_group_name_H-M   'P 1'
#
loop_
_entity.id
_entity.type
_entity.pdbx_description
1 polymer ?
#
loop_
_entity_poly.entity_id
_entity_poly.type
_entity_poly.pdbx_seq_one_letter_code
_entity_poly.pdbx_strand_id
1 'polypeptide(L)'
;SYFMSDSPGFNIIRSYEKDNYKIGGVDKKRSFIDSARSFPQNTEILHTLTFSASKAPRANRTKTFSFQVNHSIIALPEDKMPIRYEDERVGWFTINKINYSSEKLKSDSYNIVRRWRLEPSDLEAYKRGELVEPVKPIIYYLDPGTPIKWRKYFKMGVEDWNSTFEKAGFKNAIIAKDPPSKEEDPDFSPEDIRYSTVRYVASTTRNAMGPSVSDPRTGEIIESDIVWYHNHLRLSLIHI
;
A
#
# COMPACT_ATOMS: atom_id res chain seq x y z
N SER A 1 -13.35 3.55 22.86
CA SER A 1 -12.07 3.17 22.28
C SER A 1 -11.81 3.98 21.00
N TYR A 2 -10.57 4.11 20.59
CA TYR A 2 -10.16 4.84 19.36
C TYR A 2 -10.92 4.36 18.13
N PHE A 3 -11.00 3.06 17.92
CA PHE A 3 -11.67 2.44 16.76
C PHE A 3 -13.19 2.66 16.71
N MET A 4 -13.80 3.07 17.81
CA MET A 4 -15.22 3.36 17.92
C MET A 4 -15.49 4.86 18.11
N SER A 5 -14.52 5.71 17.80
CA SER A 5 -14.62 7.16 17.84
C SER A 5 -14.88 7.74 16.42
N ASP A 6 -15.09 9.04 16.35
CA ASP A 6 -15.26 9.72 15.07
C ASP A 6 -13.96 9.80 14.26
N SER A 7 -12.80 9.76 14.92
CA SER A 7 -11.50 10.00 14.29
C SER A 7 -11.18 9.07 13.13
N PRO A 8 -11.30 7.74 13.23
CA PRO A 8 -10.96 6.84 12.13
C PRO A 8 -11.77 7.08 10.85
N GLY A 9 -13.08 7.35 11.01
CA GLY A 9 -13.97 7.53 9.88
C GLY A 9 -13.99 8.97 9.34
N PHE A 10 -13.88 9.95 10.21
CA PHE A 10 -13.96 11.37 9.81
C PHE A 10 -12.78 11.84 8.98
N ASN A 11 -11.60 11.28 9.18
CA ASN A 11 -10.44 11.62 8.37
C ASN A 11 -10.53 11.09 6.92
N ILE A 12 -11.37 10.07 6.69
CA ILE A 12 -11.61 9.49 5.37
C ILE A 12 -12.67 10.28 4.62
N ILE A 13 -13.68 10.82 5.32
CA ILE A 13 -14.78 11.59 4.72
C ILE A 13 -14.29 13.01 4.44
N ARG A 14 -14.34 13.43 3.20
CA ARG A 14 -13.92 14.78 2.78
C ARG A 14 -14.83 15.86 3.37
N SER A 15 -14.29 17.03 3.67
CA SER A 15 -15.04 18.13 4.29
C SER A 15 -16.31 18.50 3.52
N TYR A 16 -16.23 18.60 2.19
CA TYR A 16 -17.39 18.93 1.35
C TYR A 16 -18.49 17.86 1.40
N GLU A 17 -18.13 16.59 1.61
CA GLU A 17 -19.10 15.49 1.77
C GLU A 17 -19.80 15.57 3.13
N LYS A 18 -19.04 15.91 4.19
CA LYS A 18 -19.62 16.16 5.52
C LYS A 18 -20.69 17.26 5.44
N ASP A 19 -20.37 18.34 4.74
CA ASP A 19 -21.26 19.48 4.59
C ASP A 19 -22.48 19.16 3.70
N ASN A 20 -22.27 18.50 2.57
CA ASN A 20 -23.34 18.16 1.61
C ASN A 20 -24.36 17.18 2.21
N TYR A 21 -23.89 16.15 2.90
CA TYR A 21 -24.75 15.11 3.49
C TYR A 21 -25.15 15.40 4.94
N LYS A 22 -24.68 16.52 5.49
CA LYS A 22 -24.91 16.92 6.90
C LYS A 22 -24.55 15.77 7.84
N ILE A 23 -23.29 15.31 7.73
CA ILE A 23 -22.76 14.19 8.51
C ILE A 23 -22.48 14.67 9.93
N GLY A 24 -23.07 13.98 10.88
CA GLY A 24 -22.87 14.18 12.31
C GLY A 24 -21.93 13.16 12.94
N GLY A 25 -22.09 12.91 14.22
CA GLY A 25 -21.24 11.98 14.97
C GLY A 25 -21.52 10.51 14.68
N VAL A 26 -20.61 9.66 15.17
CA VAL A 26 -20.71 8.20 15.14
C VAL A 26 -21.86 7.72 16.01
N ASP A 27 -22.69 6.85 15.47
CA ASP A 27 -23.68 6.07 16.23
C ASP A 27 -23.00 4.84 16.84
N LYS A 28 -22.61 4.97 18.11
CA LYS A 28 -21.89 3.90 18.84
C LYS A 28 -22.71 2.62 19.01
N LYS A 29 -24.06 2.70 18.94
CA LYS A 29 -24.92 1.52 19.07
C LYS A 29 -24.97 0.68 17.80
N ARG A 30 -24.63 1.29 16.65
CA ARG A 30 -24.64 0.66 15.32
C ARG A 30 -23.24 0.61 14.70
N SER A 31 -22.20 0.84 15.50
CA SER A 31 -20.81 0.72 15.09
C SER A 31 -20.15 -0.39 15.90
N PHE A 32 -19.40 -1.27 15.21
CA PHE A 32 -18.80 -2.44 15.81
C PHE A 32 -17.53 -2.87 15.06
N ILE A 33 -16.73 -3.71 15.72
CA ILE A 33 -15.57 -4.36 15.10
C ILE A 33 -16.08 -5.62 14.41
N ASP A 34 -15.88 -5.71 13.09
CA ASP A 34 -16.27 -6.87 12.29
C ASP A 34 -15.31 -8.03 12.50
N SER A 35 -14.00 -7.75 12.42
CA SER A 35 -12.94 -8.74 12.60
C SER A 35 -11.64 -8.11 13.05
N ALA A 36 -10.80 -8.91 13.69
CA ALA A 36 -9.40 -8.61 13.94
C ALA A 36 -8.57 -9.83 13.57
N ARG A 37 -7.57 -9.65 12.72
CA ARG A 37 -6.66 -10.71 12.27
C ARG A 37 -5.23 -10.28 12.51
N SER A 38 -4.42 -11.16 13.10
CA SER A 38 -3.00 -10.89 13.36
C SER A 38 -2.14 -11.79 12.51
N PHE A 39 -1.14 -11.20 11.89
CA PHE A 39 -0.08 -11.84 11.15
C PHE A 39 1.25 -11.61 11.88
N PRO A 40 2.34 -12.26 11.50
CA PRO A 40 3.62 -12.12 12.20
C PRO A 40 4.15 -10.70 12.34
N GLN A 41 3.82 -9.80 11.39
CA GLN A 41 4.33 -8.41 11.36
C GLN A 41 3.24 -7.35 11.31
N ASN A 42 1.95 -7.72 11.24
CA ASN A 42 0.84 -6.77 11.27
C ASN A 42 -0.42 -7.34 11.90
N THR A 43 -1.29 -6.43 12.31
CA THR A 43 -2.64 -6.74 12.77
C THR A 43 -3.63 -5.86 12.01
N GLU A 44 -4.62 -6.51 11.39
CA GLU A 44 -5.69 -5.87 10.63
C GLU A 44 -6.97 -5.85 11.45
N ILE A 45 -7.55 -4.65 11.62
CA ILE A 45 -8.80 -4.45 12.36
C ILE A 45 -9.83 -3.84 11.42
N LEU A 46 -10.77 -4.66 10.99
CA LEU A 46 -11.92 -4.22 10.19
C LEU A 46 -13.06 -3.85 11.12
N HIS A 47 -13.66 -2.69 10.91
CA HIS A 47 -14.81 -2.27 11.67
C HIS A 47 -15.79 -1.48 10.81
N THR A 48 -17.07 -1.59 11.17
CA THR A 48 -18.15 -0.83 10.58
C THR A 48 -18.45 0.38 11.44
N LEU A 49 -18.36 1.56 10.82
CA LEU A 49 -18.76 2.83 11.44
C LEU A 49 -20.07 3.31 10.83
N THR A 50 -21.02 3.62 11.69
CA THR A 50 -22.29 4.21 11.31
C THR A 50 -22.34 5.67 11.77
N PHE A 51 -22.66 6.57 10.85
CA PHE A 51 -22.76 8.00 11.13
C PHE A 51 -24.21 8.46 10.97
N SER A 52 -24.60 9.44 11.78
CA SER A 52 -25.81 10.22 11.50
C SER A 52 -25.59 11.09 10.28
N ALA A 53 -26.59 11.24 9.43
CA ALA A 53 -26.56 12.13 8.28
C ALA A 53 -27.99 12.57 7.94
N SER A 54 -28.28 13.86 8.14
CA SER A 54 -29.65 14.36 7.89
C SER A 54 -30.00 14.41 6.40
N LYS A 55 -28.98 14.36 5.53
CA LYS A 55 -29.10 14.28 4.06
C LYS A 55 -28.31 13.08 3.53
N ALA A 56 -28.58 11.88 4.06
CA ALA A 56 -27.85 10.67 3.67
C ALA A 56 -27.93 10.41 2.15
N PRO A 57 -26.83 9.99 1.49
CA PRO A 57 -26.81 9.73 0.06
C PRO A 57 -27.75 8.56 -0.26
N ARG A 58 -28.52 8.68 -1.36
CA ARG A 58 -29.39 7.61 -1.91
C ARG A 58 -30.41 6.99 -0.95
N ALA A 59 -30.71 7.64 0.16
CA ALA A 59 -31.60 7.09 1.17
C ALA A 59 -32.65 8.11 1.62
N ASN A 60 -33.83 8.07 1.03
CA ASN A 60 -34.93 8.97 1.36
C ASN A 60 -35.53 8.80 2.76
N ARG A 61 -35.22 7.71 3.46
CA ARG A 61 -35.83 7.35 4.74
C ARG A 61 -34.87 7.13 5.90
N THR A 62 -33.60 6.88 5.65
CA THR A 62 -32.59 6.70 6.69
C THR A 62 -31.84 8.01 6.92
N LYS A 63 -31.64 8.34 8.20
CA LYS A 63 -30.81 9.50 8.60
C LYS A 63 -29.40 9.06 9.02
N THR A 64 -28.93 7.97 8.45
CA THR A 64 -27.63 7.39 8.75
C THR A 64 -27.06 6.70 7.54
N PHE A 65 -25.74 6.54 7.53
CA PHE A 65 -25.02 5.67 6.59
C PHE A 65 -23.89 4.94 7.33
N SER A 66 -23.51 3.80 6.81
CA SER A 66 -22.41 2.99 7.35
C SER A 66 -21.39 2.70 6.28
N PHE A 67 -20.13 2.58 6.68
CA PHE A 67 -19.06 2.08 5.84
C PHE A 67 -18.04 1.33 6.68
N GLN A 68 -17.26 0.49 6.02
CA GLN A 68 -16.19 -0.26 6.66
C GLN A 68 -14.88 0.51 6.58
N VAL A 69 -14.12 0.44 7.66
CA VAL A 69 -12.77 1.00 7.79
C VAL A 69 -11.85 -0.11 8.25
N ASN A 70 -10.73 -0.28 7.56
CA ASN A 70 -9.67 -1.18 7.99
C ASN A 70 -8.51 -0.38 8.57
N HIS A 71 -7.97 -0.83 9.70
CA HIS A 71 -6.76 -0.30 10.30
C HIS A 71 -5.69 -1.37 10.32
N SER A 72 -4.56 -1.04 9.70
CA SER A 72 -3.36 -1.87 9.72
C SER A 72 -2.38 -1.34 10.77
N ILE A 73 -2.06 -2.16 11.75
CA ILE A 73 -1.03 -1.88 12.75
C ILE A 73 0.19 -2.73 12.40
N ILE A 74 1.31 -2.09 12.08
CA ILE A 74 2.46 -2.72 11.46
C ILE A 74 3.67 -2.62 12.38
N ALA A 75 4.38 -3.74 12.56
CA ALA A 75 5.69 -3.76 13.19
C ALA A 75 6.75 -3.22 12.22
N LEU A 76 7.40 -2.13 12.60
CA LEU A 76 8.46 -1.55 11.78
C LEU A 76 9.76 -2.36 11.90
N PRO A 77 10.59 -2.43 10.83
CA PRO A 77 11.88 -3.11 10.86
C PRO A 77 12.76 -2.62 12.03
N GLU A 78 13.41 -3.55 12.73
CA GLU A 78 14.37 -3.20 13.80
C GLU A 78 15.61 -2.58 13.21
N ASP A 79 16.16 -3.21 12.16
CA ASP A 79 17.30 -2.68 11.42
C ASP A 79 16.85 -1.64 10.41
N LYS A 80 17.21 -0.39 10.68
CA LYS A 80 16.76 0.77 9.90
C LYS A 80 17.58 0.92 8.62
N MET A 81 16.89 0.97 7.49
CA MET A 81 17.53 1.32 6.22
C MET A 81 18.12 2.75 6.27
N PRO A 82 19.33 2.99 5.70
CA PRO A 82 19.86 4.32 5.57
C PRO A 82 18.94 5.29 4.83
N ILE A 83 18.73 6.47 5.41
CA ILE A 83 17.88 7.51 4.83
C ILE A 83 18.51 8.04 3.53
N ARG A 84 17.66 8.23 2.52
CA ARG A 84 18.00 8.98 1.31
C ARG A 84 17.14 10.23 1.26
N TYR A 85 17.79 11.38 1.19
CA TYR A 85 17.09 12.65 1.03
C TYR A 85 16.65 12.87 -0.41
N GLU A 86 15.57 13.63 -0.58
CA GLU A 86 15.09 14.05 -1.90
C GLU A 86 16.16 14.86 -2.64
N ASP A 87 16.19 14.65 -3.96
CA ASP A 87 16.97 15.46 -4.90
C ASP A 87 15.99 16.05 -5.92
N GLU A 88 15.92 17.36 -6.02
CA GLU A 88 14.97 18.08 -6.87
C GLU A 88 15.08 17.72 -8.38
N ARG A 89 16.21 17.14 -8.78
CA ARG A 89 16.43 16.68 -10.17
C ARG A 89 15.67 15.39 -10.49
N VAL A 90 15.14 14.69 -9.48
CA VAL A 90 14.45 13.42 -9.64
C VAL A 90 13.14 13.46 -8.88
N GLY A 91 12.02 13.22 -9.59
CA GLY A 91 10.70 13.14 -9.01
C GLY A 91 10.46 11.82 -8.28
N TRP A 92 10.72 11.78 -6.98
CA TRP A 92 10.46 10.64 -6.11
C TRP A 92 9.15 10.78 -5.34
N PHE A 93 8.57 9.66 -4.94
CA PHE A 93 7.61 9.69 -3.83
C PHE A 93 8.37 9.84 -2.53
N THR A 94 7.97 10.80 -1.71
CA THR A 94 8.69 11.19 -0.51
C THR A 94 7.78 11.20 0.72
N ILE A 95 8.41 11.21 1.89
CA ILE A 95 7.77 11.49 3.18
C ILE A 95 8.33 12.81 3.68
N ASN A 96 7.46 13.79 3.93
CA ASN A 96 7.85 15.05 4.54
C ASN A 96 8.15 14.87 6.04
N LYS A 97 9.23 15.47 6.49
CA LYS A 97 9.68 15.48 7.88
C LYS A 97 9.90 16.92 8.35
N ILE A 98 9.65 17.17 9.62
CA ILE A 98 9.90 18.44 10.27
C ILE A 98 10.95 18.23 11.34
N ASN A 99 12.00 19.03 11.31
CA ASN A 99 13.06 19.01 12.32
C ASN A 99 12.69 19.94 13.47
N TYR A 100 12.16 19.36 14.54
CA TYR A 100 11.84 20.11 15.76
C TYR A 100 13.04 20.33 16.68
N SER A 101 14.19 19.72 16.39
CA SER A 101 15.45 19.90 17.15
C SER A 101 16.32 21.04 16.62
N SER A 102 15.83 21.79 15.63
CA SER A 102 16.51 22.95 15.07
C SER A 102 16.50 24.11 16.07
N GLU A 103 17.65 24.74 16.28
CA GLU A 103 17.76 25.98 17.07
C GLU A 103 17.32 27.24 16.30
N LYS A 104 16.91 27.09 15.04
CA LYS A 104 16.43 28.19 14.20
C LYS A 104 15.06 28.67 14.70
N LEU A 105 14.74 29.93 14.43
CA LEU A 105 13.42 30.52 14.72
C LEU A 105 12.25 29.86 13.93
N LYS A 106 12.58 29.06 12.92
CA LYS A 106 11.63 28.28 12.12
C LYS A 106 12.12 26.85 12.02
N SER A 107 11.22 25.87 12.26
CA SER A 107 11.50 24.46 12.03
C SER A 107 11.72 24.19 10.54
N ASP A 108 12.83 23.56 10.19
CA ASP A 108 13.10 23.15 8.83
C ASP A 108 12.30 21.91 8.47
N SER A 109 11.76 21.85 7.26
CA SER A 109 11.20 20.64 6.68
C SER A 109 12.18 20.03 5.67
N TYR A 110 12.17 18.72 5.56
CA TYR A 110 12.95 17.98 4.57
C TYR A 110 12.16 16.74 4.13
N ASN A 111 12.48 16.25 2.94
CA ASN A 111 11.82 15.07 2.38
C ASN A 111 12.80 13.89 2.32
N ILE A 112 12.30 12.73 2.69
CA ILE A 112 13.01 11.45 2.55
C ILE A 112 12.35 10.61 1.46
N VAL A 113 13.17 9.96 0.64
CA VAL A 113 12.73 9.17 -0.50
C VAL A 113 12.12 7.85 -0.03
N ARG A 114 10.97 7.50 -0.58
CA ARG A 114 10.38 6.16 -0.43
C ARG A 114 11.01 5.22 -1.45
N ARG A 115 11.64 4.15 -1.00
CA ARG A 115 12.32 3.19 -1.87
C ARG A 115 12.39 1.79 -1.28
N TRP A 116 12.51 0.79 -2.14
CA TRP A 116 12.85 -0.57 -1.73
C TRP A 116 14.28 -0.63 -1.20
N ARG A 117 14.48 -1.51 -0.20
CA ARG A 117 15.80 -1.83 0.31
C ARG A 117 16.44 -2.89 -0.59
N LEU A 118 17.33 -2.47 -1.47
CA LEU A 118 18.13 -3.35 -2.29
C LEU A 118 19.60 -3.25 -1.85
N GLU A 119 20.11 -4.33 -1.28
CA GLU A 119 21.49 -4.44 -0.83
C GLU A 119 22.16 -5.55 -1.66
N PRO A 120 23.37 -5.31 -2.21
CA PRO A 120 24.04 -6.31 -3.02
C PRO A 120 24.46 -7.53 -2.18
N SER A 121 24.22 -8.73 -2.68
CA SER A 121 24.67 -9.99 -2.02
C SER A 121 26.20 -10.12 -2.02
N ASP A 122 26.86 -9.53 -3.02
CA ASP A 122 28.31 -9.37 -3.11
C ASP A 122 28.67 -7.91 -3.36
N LEU A 123 29.06 -7.22 -2.28
CA LEU A 123 29.39 -5.80 -2.33
C LEU A 123 30.65 -5.49 -3.18
N GLU A 124 31.63 -6.40 -3.17
CA GLU A 124 32.87 -6.17 -3.91
C GLU A 124 32.66 -6.38 -5.42
N ALA A 125 31.90 -7.39 -5.81
CA ALA A 125 31.47 -7.55 -7.21
C ALA A 125 30.66 -6.34 -7.69
N TYR A 126 29.71 -5.87 -6.86
CA TYR A 126 28.91 -4.68 -7.16
C TYR A 126 29.78 -3.41 -7.36
N LYS A 127 30.78 -3.20 -6.50
CA LYS A 127 31.72 -2.07 -6.63
C LYS A 127 32.57 -2.13 -7.92
N ARG A 128 32.83 -3.35 -8.42
CA ARG A 128 33.52 -3.55 -9.71
C ARG A 128 32.61 -3.32 -10.91
N GLY A 129 31.30 -3.05 -10.70
CA GLY A 129 30.32 -2.86 -11.77
C GLY A 129 29.72 -4.16 -12.32
N GLU A 130 29.90 -5.28 -11.62
CA GLU A 130 29.30 -6.54 -11.97
C GLU A 130 27.83 -6.60 -11.55
N LEU A 131 26.98 -7.29 -12.32
CA LEU A 131 25.60 -7.52 -11.93
C LEU A 131 25.53 -8.55 -10.79
N VAL A 132 24.94 -8.15 -9.67
CA VAL A 132 24.75 -8.99 -8.49
C VAL A 132 23.28 -9.18 -8.17
N GLU A 133 22.94 -10.26 -7.48
CA GLU A 133 21.60 -10.39 -6.91
C GLU A 133 21.47 -9.56 -5.64
N PRO A 134 20.29 -9.02 -5.34
CA PRO A 134 20.06 -8.41 -4.03
C PRO A 134 19.97 -9.48 -2.94
N VAL A 135 20.35 -9.13 -1.72
CA VAL A 135 20.18 -10.01 -0.53
C VAL A 135 18.71 -10.42 -0.37
N LYS A 136 17.79 -9.46 -0.61
CA LYS A 136 16.34 -9.69 -0.59
C LYS A 136 15.74 -9.11 -1.87
N PRO A 137 15.30 -9.94 -2.82
CA PRO A 137 14.59 -9.45 -4.00
C PRO A 137 13.19 -8.93 -3.64
N ILE A 138 12.67 -8.07 -4.49
CA ILE A 138 11.27 -7.62 -4.44
C ILE A 138 10.42 -8.75 -5.02
N ILE A 139 9.52 -9.31 -4.22
CA ILE A 139 8.67 -10.43 -4.67
C ILE A 139 7.23 -9.97 -4.69
N TYR A 140 6.59 -10.10 -5.86
CA TYR A 140 5.15 -9.91 -6.01
C TYR A 140 4.46 -11.25 -6.20
N TYR A 141 3.46 -11.53 -5.38
CA TYR A 141 2.60 -12.70 -5.54
C TYR A 141 1.33 -12.32 -6.28
N LEU A 142 0.90 -13.15 -7.22
CA LEU A 142 -0.41 -12.95 -7.82
C LEU A 142 -1.49 -13.31 -6.82
N ASP A 143 -2.55 -12.51 -6.76
CA ASP A 143 -3.74 -12.84 -5.98
C ASP A 143 -4.36 -14.15 -6.51
N PRO A 144 -4.79 -15.07 -5.64
CA PRO A 144 -5.46 -16.32 -6.06
C PRO A 144 -6.66 -16.09 -7.00
N GLY A 145 -7.37 -14.96 -6.83
CA GLY A 145 -8.48 -14.55 -7.69
C GLY A 145 -8.08 -14.11 -9.10
N THR A 146 -6.78 -13.97 -9.40
CA THR A 146 -6.31 -13.59 -10.73
C THR A 146 -6.59 -14.70 -11.75
N PRO A 147 -7.36 -14.43 -12.82
CA PRO A 147 -7.69 -15.45 -13.84
C PRO A 147 -6.43 -16.06 -14.46
N ILE A 148 -6.38 -17.39 -14.57
CA ILE A 148 -5.22 -18.16 -15.05
C ILE A 148 -4.70 -17.64 -16.40
N LYS A 149 -5.61 -17.28 -17.31
CA LYS A 149 -5.25 -16.76 -18.64
C LYS A 149 -4.43 -15.47 -18.60
N TRP A 150 -4.51 -14.67 -17.52
CA TRP A 150 -3.80 -13.41 -17.39
C TRP A 150 -2.53 -13.51 -16.56
N ARG A 151 -2.35 -14.56 -15.74
CA ARG A 151 -1.21 -14.71 -14.83
C ARG A 151 0.14 -14.58 -15.52
N LYS A 152 0.30 -15.22 -16.69
CA LYS A 152 1.54 -15.12 -17.48
C LYS A 152 1.89 -13.65 -17.78
N TYR A 153 0.92 -12.86 -18.22
CA TYR A 153 1.15 -11.48 -18.63
C TYR A 153 1.44 -10.56 -17.44
N PHE A 154 0.77 -10.78 -16.30
CA PHE A 154 1.09 -10.03 -15.08
C PHE A 154 2.51 -10.33 -14.60
N LYS A 155 2.93 -11.59 -14.62
CA LYS A 155 4.31 -11.96 -14.25
C LYS A 155 5.32 -11.29 -15.18
N MET A 156 5.13 -11.39 -16.48
CA MET A 156 5.99 -10.71 -17.46
C MET A 156 6.08 -9.21 -17.19
N GLY A 157 4.95 -8.53 -17.02
CA GLY A 157 4.93 -7.07 -16.79
C GLY A 157 5.61 -6.65 -15.47
N VAL A 158 5.58 -7.47 -14.44
CA VAL A 158 6.34 -7.22 -13.21
C VAL A 158 7.84 -7.43 -13.45
N GLU A 159 8.21 -8.52 -14.13
CA GLU A 159 9.61 -8.90 -14.34
C GLU A 159 10.32 -8.06 -15.41
N ASP A 160 9.58 -7.38 -16.31
CA ASP A 160 10.13 -6.43 -17.28
C ASP A 160 10.93 -5.28 -16.59
N TRP A 161 10.62 -4.97 -15.35
CA TRP A 161 11.36 -3.99 -14.55
C TRP A 161 12.80 -4.41 -14.24
N ASN A 162 13.15 -5.71 -14.35
CA ASN A 162 14.53 -6.16 -14.15
C ASN A 162 15.52 -5.44 -15.07
N SER A 163 15.13 -5.10 -16.29
CA SER A 163 15.97 -4.32 -17.22
C SER A 163 16.39 -2.96 -16.64
N THR A 164 15.55 -2.36 -15.79
CA THR A 164 15.85 -1.10 -15.07
C THR A 164 16.75 -1.35 -13.87
N PHE A 165 16.51 -2.44 -13.12
CA PHE A 165 17.34 -2.81 -11.99
C PHE A 165 18.75 -3.25 -12.41
N GLU A 166 18.90 -3.87 -13.58
CA GLU A 166 20.21 -4.23 -14.14
C GLU A 166 21.07 -2.98 -14.42
N LYS A 167 20.47 -1.87 -14.88
CA LYS A 167 21.17 -0.59 -15.01
C LYS A 167 21.63 -0.01 -13.67
N ALA A 168 20.99 -0.43 -12.58
CA ALA A 168 21.41 -0.09 -11.22
C ALA A 168 22.35 -1.13 -10.61
N GLY A 169 22.78 -2.15 -11.36
CA GLY A 169 23.73 -3.19 -10.93
C GLY A 169 23.09 -4.43 -10.30
N PHE A 170 21.76 -4.59 -10.36
CA PHE A 170 21.07 -5.71 -9.76
C PHE A 170 20.40 -6.60 -10.82
N LYS A 171 20.74 -7.89 -10.85
CA LYS A 171 20.00 -8.92 -11.59
C LYS A 171 18.97 -9.60 -10.68
N ASN A 172 17.87 -10.10 -11.26
CA ASN A 172 16.81 -10.79 -10.51
C ASN A 172 16.27 -9.98 -9.31
N ALA A 173 16.23 -8.66 -9.44
CA ALA A 173 15.85 -7.76 -8.35
C ALA A 173 14.36 -7.77 -8.05
N ILE A 174 13.53 -8.07 -9.06
CA ILE A 174 12.07 -8.17 -8.93
C ILE A 174 11.58 -9.47 -9.54
N ILE A 175 10.73 -10.18 -8.81
CA ILE A 175 10.26 -11.52 -9.18
C ILE A 175 8.76 -11.58 -8.98
N ALA A 176 8.05 -12.15 -9.96
CA ALA A 176 6.63 -12.42 -9.85
C ALA A 176 6.37 -13.92 -9.65
N LYS A 177 5.57 -14.26 -8.65
CA LYS A 177 5.22 -15.64 -8.29
C LYS A 177 3.72 -15.88 -8.35
N ASP A 178 3.34 -17.12 -8.61
CA ASP A 178 1.97 -17.55 -8.32
C ASP A 178 1.76 -17.55 -6.79
N PRO A 179 0.51 -17.42 -6.32
CA PRO A 179 0.26 -17.54 -4.89
C PRO A 179 0.72 -18.91 -4.40
N PRO A 180 1.27 -19.01 -3.18
CA PRO A 180 1.63 -20.30 -2.61
C PRO A 180 0.40 -21.20 -2.53
N SER A 181 0.62 -22.50 -2.65
CA SER A 181 -0.45 -23.47 -2.42
C SER A 181 -0.82 -23.51 -0.93
N LYS A 182 -1.97 -24.08 -0.61
CA LYS A 182 -2.39 -24.23 0.79
C LYS A 182 -1.50 -25.21 1.59
N GLU A 183 -0.76 -26.06 0.88
CA GLU A 183 0.22 -26.98 1.47
C GLU A 183 1.52 -26.23 1.80
N GLU A 184 1.90 -25.24 0.97
CA GLU A 184 3.12 -24.44 1.18
C GLU A 184 2.91 -23.36 2.24
N ASP A 185 1.78 -22.64 2.18
CA ASP A 185 1.40 -21.63 3.17
C ASP A 185 -0.13 -21.60 3.35
N PRO A 186 -0.65 -22.34 4.34
CA PRO A 186 -2.09 -22.39 4.60
C PRO A 186 -2.66 -21.04 5.04
N ASP A 187 -1.82 -20.16 5.60
CA ASP A 187 -2.21 -18.85 6.15
C ASP A 187 -1.92 -17.70 5.20
N PHE A 188 -1.50 -17.98 3.94
CA PHE A 188 -1.25 -16.95 2.95
C PHE A 188 -2.46 -16.03 2.79
N SER A 189 -2.21 -14.75 2.96
CA SER A 189 -3.21 -13.70 2.81
C SER A 189 -2.60 -12.45 2.16
N PRO A 190 -3.32 -11.82 1.22
CA PRO A 190 -2.94 -10.49 0.72
C PRO A 190 -2.99 -9.37 1.77
N GLU A 191 -3.45 -9.67 2.99
CA GLU A 191 -3.45 -8.74 4.12
C GLU A 191 -2.22 -8.89 5.02
N ASP A 192 -1.41 -9.93 4.78
CA ASP A 192 -0.15 -10.12 5.49
C ASP A 192 0.94 -9.25 4.84
N ILE A 193 1.45 -8.28 5.57
CA ILE A 193 2.43 -7.31 5.08
C ILE A 193 3.76 -7.92 4.59
N ARG A 194 3.98 -9.19 4.86
CA ARG A 194 5.15 -9.92 4.33
C ARG A 194 5.06 -10.18 2.83
N TYR A 195 3.87 -10.07 2.24
CA TYR A 195 3.58 -10.40 0.86
C TYR A 195 3.09 -9.17 0.08
N SER A 196 3.91 -8.68 -0.83
CA SER A 196 3.41 -7.74 -1.86
C SER A 196 2.61 -8.50 -2.91
N THR A 197 1.45 -7.99 -3.28
CA THR A 197 0.52 -8.71 -4.16
C THR A 197 0.12 -7.93 -5.40
N VAL A 198 -0.14 -8.65 -6.49
CA VAL A 198 -0.83 -8.12 -7.67
C VAL A 198 -2.28 -8.61 -7.62
N ARG A 199 -3.19 -7.70 -7.32
CA ARG A 199 -4.60 -7.99 -7.10
C ARG A 199 -5.44 -7.65 -8.33
N TYR A 200 -6.09 -8.66 -8.90
CA TYR A 200 -7.03 -8.48 -10.00
C TYR A 200 -8.45 -8.29 -9.44
N VAL A 201 -8.98 -7.08 -9.53
CA VAL A 201 -10.23 -6.70 -8.88
C VAL A 201 -11.35 -6.46 -9.91
N ALA A 202 -12.47 -7.15 -9.75
CA ALA A 202 -13.67 -6.88 -10.52
C ALA A 202 -14.28 -5.53 -10.08
N SER A 203 -14.33 -4.56 -10.98
CA SER A 203 -14.79 -3.20 -10.68
C SER A 203 -15.25 -2.50 -11.95
N THR A 204 -16.13 -1.51 -11.79
CA THR A 204 -16.47 -0.55 -12.86
C THR A 204 -15.41 0.54 -13.03
N THR A 205 -14.46 0.63 -12.10
CA THR A 205 -13.35 1.58 -12.15
C THR A 205 -12.40 1.23 -13.29
N ARG A 206 -11.97 2.25 -14.03
CA ARG A 206 -10.99 2.14 -15.12
C ARG A 206 -9.65 2.70 -14.65
N ASN A 207 -8.97 1.96 -13.80
CA ASN A 207 -7.70 2.41 -13.22
C ASN A 207 -6.83 1.22 -12.79
N ALA A 208 -5.61 1.52 -12.40
CA ALA A 208 -4.75 0.66 -11.60
C ALA A 208 -4.13 1.54 -10.51
N MET A 209 -3.82 0.97 -9.36
CA MET A 209 -3.17 1.67 -8.25
C MET A 209 -2.05 0.83 -7.69
N GLY A 210 -0.98 1.49 -7.25
CA GLY A 210 0.17 0.86 -6.57
C GLY A 210 0.37 1.46 -5.18
N PRO A 211 -0.56 1.23 -4.21
CA PRO A 211 -0.31 1.66 -2.85
C PRO A 211 0.92 0.96 -2.28
N SER A 212 1.62 1.63 -1.40
CA SER A 212 2.74 1.02 -0.67
C SER A 212 2.77 1.51 0.76
N VAL A 213 3.20 0.61 1.64
CA VAL A 213 3.46 0.90 3.04
C VAL A 213 4.95 1.09 3.23
N SER A 214 5.34 2.16 3.89
CA SER A 214 6.76 2.46 4.13
C SER A 214 7.02 2.85 5.57
N ASP A 215 8.23 2.52 6.02
CA ASP A 215 8.71 2.96 7.33
C ASP A 215 8.82 4.49 7.35
N PRO A 216 8.05 5.16 8.19
CA PRO A 216 8.08 6.62 8.26
C PRO A 216 9.42 7.18 8.77
N ARG A 217 10.28 6.35 9.35
CA ARG A 217 11.60 6.75 9.88
C ARG A 217 12.66 6.83 8.78
N THR A 218 12.55 5.97 7.75
CA THR A 218 13.62 5.74 6.75
C THR A 218 13.18 5.88 5.30
N GLY A 219 11.87 5.79 5.04
CA GLY A 219 11.31 5.71 3.70
C GLY A 219 11.41 4.31 3.07
N GLU A 220 11.86 3.29 3.81
CA GLU A 220 11.89 1.91 3.33
C GLU A 220 10.49 1.42 2.98
N ILE A 221 10.29 0.95 1.76
CA ILE A 221 9.05 0.29 1.37
C ILE A 221 9.07 -1.11 1.96
N ILE A 222 8.12 -1.38 2.88
CA ILE A 222 7.97 -2.66 3.56
C ILE A 222 7.16 -3.61 2.68
N GLU A 223 6.10 -3.09 2.08
CA GLU A 223 5.15 -3.82 1.25
C GLU A 223 4.57 -2.86 0.20
N SER A 224 4.17 -3.41 -0.95
CA SER A 224 3.44 -2.66 -1.97
C SER A 224 2.50 -3.59 -2.72
N ASP A 225 1.24 -3.22 -2.80
CA ASP A 225 0.25 -3.89 -3.63
C ASP A 225 0.11 -3.21 -4.99
N ILE A 226 -0.24 -3.99 -5.99
CA ILE A 226 -0.69 -3.50 -7.29
C ILE A 226 -2.15 -3.91 -7.45
N VAL A 227 -3.05 -2.94 -7.37
CA VAL A 227 -4.49 -3.18 -7.56
C VAL A 227 -4.83 -2.90 -9.02
N TRP A 228 -5.11 -3.97 -9.75
CA TRP A 228 -5.51 -3.91 -11.15
C TRP A 228 -7.03 -4.09 -11.29
N TYR A 229 -7.74 -3.04 -11.62
CA TYR A 229 -9.17 -3.13 -11.90
C TYR A 229 -9.40 -3.73 -13.29
N HIS A 230 -10.18 -4.81 -13.42
CA HIS A 230 -10.38 -5.51 -14.69
C HIS A 230 -10.88 -4.60 -15.81
N ASN A 231 -11.66 -3.57 -15.47
CA ASN A 231 -12.19 -2.60 -16.44
C ASN A 231 -11.11 -1.66 -17.01
N HIS A 232 -9.89 -1.67 -16.46
CA HIS A 232 -8.75 -0.91 -16.99
C HIS A 232 -8.39 -1.35 -18.43
N LEU A 233 -8.56 -2.63 -18.76
CA LEU A 233 -8.33 -3.15 -20.11
C LEU A 233 -9.17 -2.42 -21.17
N ARG A 234 -10.35 -1.92 -20.82
CA ARG A 234 -11.20 -1.15 -21.75
C ARG A 234 -10.66 0.23 -22.10
N LEU A 235 -9.75 0.79 -21.32
CA LEU A 235 -9.10 2.07 -21.66
C LEU A 235 -8.21 1.92 -22.88
N SER A 236 -7.48 0.82 -23.00
CA SER A 236 -6.61 0.53 -24.13
C SER A 236 -7.40 0.31 -25.43
N LEU A 237 -8.62 -0.24 -25.32
CA LEU A 237 -9.48 -0.50 -26.50
C LEU A 237 -10.14 0.75 -27.05
N ILE A 238 -10.28 1.83 -26.30
CA ILE A 238 -10.88 3.10 -26.77
C ILE A 238 -9.91 3.86 -27.68
N HIS A 239 -8.62 3.60 -27.58
CA HIS A 239 -7.56 4.26 -28.38
C HIS A 239 -7.11 3.46 -29.58
N ILE A 240 -7.69 2.29 -29.84
CA ILE A 240 -7.47 1.47 -31.03
C ILE A 240 -8.65 1.62 -31.98
#